data_b16c2dff2b2580ba27265bd874e86898
#
_entry.id   b16c2dff2b2580ba27265bd874e86898
#
_cell.length_a   1.000
_cell.length_b   1.000
_cell.length_c   1.000
_cell.angle_alpha   90.00
_cell.angle_beta   90.00
_cell.angle_gamma   90.00
#
_symmetry.space_group_name_H-M   'P 1'
#
loop_
_entity.id
_entity.type
_entity.pdbx_description
1 polymer ?
#
loop_
_entity_poly.entity_id
_entity_poly.type
_entity_poly.pdbx_seq_one_letter_code
_entity_poly.pdbx_strand_id
1 'polypeptide(L)'
;WKDIKLTGPVTAGEWDWCVIRDIEEDEHLINRDGKKYCWLEYFIKRISEAQKTSGIRLLDMFDIHWYPTEKDYESRMNWHRVLFDTTYNYPGANGIKFINGYWDDNQTKEYIFKRINDWLTQYFGKDHGVTLGMSETSLKDDDAMVTALIYASFLGTMIDNDVEFFTPWTWDPGMYEVAHLFSRYGKSFRIESISTNDSL
;
A
#
# COMPACT_ATOMS: atom_id res chain seq x y z
N TRP A 1 16.11 -24.23 -0.43
CA TRP A 1 15.25 -23.08 -0.13
C TRP A 1 15.92 -21.71 -0.51
N LYS A 2 16.91 -21.73 -1.43
CA LYS A 2 17.65 -20.51 -1.83
C LYS A 2 16.79 -19.45 -2.54
N ASP A 3 15.66 -19.86 -3.10
CA ASP A 3 14.81 -19.02 -3.95
C ASP A 3 13.47 -18.64 -3.30
N ILE A 4 13.31 -18.90 -1.99
CA ILE A 4 12.13 -18.46 -1.26
C ILE A 4 12.28 -17.00 -0.87
N LYS A 5 11.28 -16.21 -1.21
CA LYS A 5 11.14 -14.84 -0.73
C LYS A 5 10.26 -14.81 0.52
N LEU A 6 10.67 -13.98 1.49
CA LEU A 6 9.92 -13.73 2.71
C LEU A 6 9.11 -12.45 2.55
N THR A 7 7.81 -12.54 2.74
CA THR A 7 6.89 -11.40 2.67
C THR A 7 6.22 -11.16 4.01
N GLY A 8 5.85 -9.92 4.25
CA GLY A 8 5.08 -9.50 5.43
C GLY A 8 5.13 -7.99 5.64
N PRO A 9 4.42 -7.48 6.67
CA PRO A 9 3.77 -8.21 7.76
C PRO A 9 2.37 -8.76 7.46
N VAL A 10 1.75 -8.43 6.32
CA VAL A 10 0.41 -8.85 5.91
C VAL A 10 -0.64 -8.43 6.95
N THR A 11 -0.91 -7.13 7.01
CA THR A 11 -1.94 -6.56 7.90
C THR A 11 -3.32 -6.85 7.34
N ALA A 12 -4.31 -7.05 8.21
CA ALA A 12 -5.69 -7.34 7.80
C ALA A 12 -6.37 -6.17 7.05
N GLY A 13 -5.89 -4.95 7.21
CA GLY A 13 -6.39 -3.77 6.53
C GLY A 13 -5.79 -2.49 7.07
N GLU A 14 -6.31 -1.37 6.56
CA GLU A 14 -5.84 -0.01 6.82
C GLU A 14 -5.75 0.34 8.32
N TRP A 15 -6.75 -0.09 9.11
CA TRP A 15 -6.78 0.17 10.56
C TRP A 15 -5.58 -0.40 11.33
N ASP A 16 -4.95 -1.44 10.79
CA ASP A 16 -3.82 -2.10 11.43
C ASP A 16 -2.46 -1.49 11.03
N TRP A 17 -2.44 -0.43 10.22
CA TRP A 17 -1.18 0.15 9.76
C TRP A 17 -0.46 0.99 10.82
N CYS A 18 -1.21 1.76 11.58
CA CYS A 18 -0.61 2.60 12.62
C CYS A 18 -0.90 2.16 14.03
N VAL A 19 -2.01 1.46 14.27
CA VAL A 19 -2.43 1.09 15.62
C VAL A 19 -2.40 -0.42 15.84
N ILE A 20 -2.24 -0.83 17.09
CA ILE A 20 -2.45 -2.20 17.52
C ILE A 20 -3.87 -2.26 18.06
N ARG A 21 -4.71 -3.14 17.47
CA ARG A 21 -6.09 -3.33 17.92
C ARG A 21 -6.14 -4.12 19.23
N ASP A 22 -7.30 -4.08 19.86
CA ASP A 22 -7.66 -4.86 21.05
C ASP A 22 -6.80 -4.58 22.30
N ILE A 23 -6.13 -3.41 22.33
CA ILE A 23 -5.46 -2.89 23.51
C ILE A 23 -6.08 -1.56 23.95
N GLU A 24 -5.81 -1.12 25.16
CA GLU A 24 -6.32 0.15 25.68
C GLU A 24 -5.88 1.35 24.83
N GLU A 25 -6.72 2.37 24.69
CA GLU A 25 -6.50 3.52 23.79
C GLU A 25 -5.12 4.18 23.94
N ASP A 26 -4.63 4.28 25.17
CA ASP A 26 -3.31 4.89 25.43
C ASP A 26 -2.14 4.05 24.92
N GLU A 27 -2.37 2.78 24.61
CA GLU A 27 -1.35 1.82 24.17
C GLU A 27 -1.45 1.45 22.69
N HIS A 28 -2.37 2.05 21.92
CA HIS A 28 -2.55 1.78 20.48
C HIS A 28 -1.28 1.98 19.65
N LEU A 29 -0.36 2.80 20.13
CA LEU A 29 0.92 3.04 19.48
C LEU A 29 2.07 2.42 20.26
N ILE A 30 3.07 1.95 19.54
CA ILE A 30 4.27 1.38 20.17
C ILE A 30 5.11 2.51 20.75
N ASN A 31 5.17 2.59 22.08
CA ASN A 31 6.01 3.57 22.78
C ASN A 31 7.35 2.91 23.18
N ARG A 32 8.43 3.36 22.58
CA ARG A 32 9.79 2.89 22.86
C ARG A 32 10.78 4.05 22.80
N ASP A 33 11.68 4.11 23.73
CA ASP A 33 12.76 5.11 23.81
C ASP A 33 12.24 6.56 23.75
N GLY A 34 11.06 6.81 24.32
CA GLY A 34 10.42 8.12 24.34
C GLY A 34 9.79 8.54 23.00
N LYS A 35 9.71 7.64 22.02
CA LYS A 35 9.03 7.86 20.74
C LYS A 35 7.82 6.94 20.61
N LYS A 36 6.72 7.48 20.10
CA LYS A 36 5.56 6.72 19.65
C LYS A 36 5.72 6.35 18.18
N TYR A 37 5.59 5.09 17.86
CA TYR A 37 5.73 4.56 16.51
C TYR A 37 4.40 4.09 15.95
N CYS A 38 4.15 4.41 14.69
CA CYS A 38 3.23 3.67 13.85
C CYS A 38 3.67 2.20 13.78
N TRP A 39 2.71 1.25 13.81
CA TRP A 39 3.04 -0.17 13.88
C TRP A 39 3.90 -0.63 12.70
N LEU A 40 3.54 -0.24 11.47
CA LEU A 40 4.33 -0.60 10.28
C LEU A 40 5.75 -0.02 10.33
N GLU A 41 5.90 1.24 10.79
CA GLU A 41 7.24 1.82 10.98
C GLU A 41 8.08 1.01 11.97
N TYR A 42 7.47 0.64 13.10
CA TYR A 42 8.19 -0.13 14.12
C TYR A 42 8.55 -1.53 13.64
N PHE A 43 7.66 -2.20 12.91
CA PHE A 43 7.95 -3.49 12.27
C PHE A 43 9.19 -3.39 11.38
N ILE A 44 9.23 -2.42 10.45
CA ILE A 44 10.36 -2.19 9.55
C ILE A 44 11.66 -1.96 10.36
N LYS A 45 11.59 -1.11 11.37
CA LYS A 45 12.73 -0.86 12.26
C LYS A 45 13.25 -2.15 12.89
N ARG A 46 12.37 -2.95 13.49
CA ARG A 46 12.75 -4.18 14.21
C ARG A 46 13.30 -5.26 13.28
N ILE A 47 12.69 -5.45 12.11
CA ILE A 47 13.21 -6.40 11.11
C ILE A 47 14.59 -5.96 10.61
N SER A 48 14.79 -4.67 10.36
CA SER A 48 16.10 -4.14 9.95
C SER A 48 17.17 -4.40 11.02
N GLU A 49 16.87 -4.16 12.30
CA GLU A 49 17.78 -4.42 13.40
C GLU A 49 18.12 -5.93 13.51
N ALA A 50 17.12 -6.79 13.42
CA ALA A 50 17.29 -8.24 13.46
C ALA A 50 18.13 -8.76 12.29
N GLN A 51 17.89 -8.23 11.07
CA GLN A 51 18.67 -8.57 9.89
C GLN A 51 20.14 -8.14 10.03
N LYS A 52 20.39 -6.92 10.53
CA LYS A 52 21.77 -6.43 10.78
C LYS A 52 22.48 -7.27 11.81
N THR A 53 21.78 -7.70 12.87
CA THR A 53 22.37 -8.49 13.94
C THR A 53 22.67 -9.93 13.52
N SER A 54 21.77 -10.55 12.76
CA SER A 54 21.91 -11.94 12.32
C SER A 54 22.76 -12.12 11.06
N GLY A 55 22.90 -11.07 10.25
CA GLY A 55 23.48 -11.17 8.91
C GLY A 55 22.63 -11.95 7.91
N ILE A 56 21.38 -12.27 8.25
CA ILE A 56 20.45 -13.03 7.41
C ILE A 56 19.38 -12.09 6.90
N ARG A 57 19.06 -12.16 5.60
CA ARG A 57 17.93 -11.42 5.02
C ARG A 57 16.62 -11.98 5.59
N LEU A 58 15.81 -11.11 6.18
CA LEU A 58 14.57 -11.47 6.87
C LEU A 58 13.32 -10.91 6.21
N LEU A 59 13.46 -10.05 5.21
CA LEU A 59 12.35 -9.45 4.47
C LEU A 59 12.78 -9.20 3.02
N ASP A 60 12.06 -9.78 2.08
CA ASP A 60 12.24 -9.57 0.65
C ASP A 60 11.18 -8.65 0.08
N MET A 61 9.95 -8.72 0.60
CA MET A 61 8.83 -7.92 0.15
C MET A 61 8.01 -7.43 1.34
N PHE A 62 7.66 -6.16 1.32
CA PHE A 62 6.74 -5.58 2.30
C PHE A 62 5.32 -5.65 1.75
N ASP A 63 4.45 -6.36 2.45
CA ASP A 63 3.11 -6.72 2.00
C ASP A 63 2.04 -6.21 2.97
N ILE A 64 1.02 -5.55 2.44
CA ILE A 64 -0.13 -5.05 3.20
C ILE A 64 -1.44 -5.40 2.49
N HIS A 65 -2.53 -5.44 3.24
CA HIS A 65 -3.88 -5.45 2.71
C HIS A 65 -4.50 -4.05 2.74
N TRP A 66 -5.34 -3.77 1.76
CA TRP A 66 -6.12 -2.53 1.72
C TRP A 66 -7.52 -2.79 1.15
N TYR A 67 -8.53 -2.45 1.93
CA TYR A 67 -9.94 -2.60 1.57
C TYR A 67 -10.66 -1.25 1.70
N PRO A 68 -10.67 -0.44 0.63
CA PRO A 68 -11.39 0.83 0.65
C PRO A 68 -12.90 0.62 0.77
N THR A 69 -13.56 1.55 1.45
CA THR A 69 -14.99 1.42 1.79
C THR A 69 -15.88 2.49 1.17
N GLU A 70 -15.31 3.45 0.45
CA GLU A 70 -16.04 4.52 -0.21
C GLU A 70 -16.98 3.96 -1.27
N LYS A 71 -18.17 4.56 -1.35
CA LYS A 71 -19.22 4.11 -2.28
C LYS A 71 -19.48 5.08 -3.41
N ASP A 72 -19.02 6.32 -3.28
CA ASP A 72 -19.19 7.32 -4.32
C ASP A 72 -18.21 7.09 -5.49
N TYR A 73 -18.67 7.43 -6.68
CA TYR A 73 -17.92 7.22 -7.92
C TYR A 73 -16.58 7.97 -7.94
N GLU A 74 -16.57 9.21 -7.48
CA GLU A 74 -15.38 10.06 -7.50
C GLU A 74 -14.25 9.45 -6.64
N SER A 75 -14.56 9.04 -5.41
CA SER A 75 -13.59 8.38 -4.53
C SER A 75 -13.05 7.09 -5.15
N ARG A 76 -13.93 6.25 -5.71
CA ARG A 76 -13.52 4.98 -6.35
C ARG A 76 -12.60 5.18 -7.53
N MET A 77 -12.89 6.12 -8.40
CA MET A 77 -12.04 6.43 -9.55
C MET A 77 -10.67 7.00 -9.15
N ASN A 78 -10.56 7.54 -7.93
CA ASN A 78 -9.31 8.07 -7.37
C ASN A 78 -8.56 7.09 -6.46
N TRP A 79 -9.03 5.87 -6.22
CA TRP A 79 -8.34 4.89 -5.38
C TRP A 79 -6.91 4.61 -5.81
N HIS A 80 -6.59 4.67 -7.09
CA HIS A 80 -5.23 4.51 -7.60
C HIS A 80 -4.24 5.54 -7.06
N ARG A 81 -4.71 6.71 -6.59
CA ARG A 81 -3.87 7.77 -6.01
C ARG A 81 -3.50 7.53 -4.54
N VAL A 82 -4.33 6.74 -3.84
CA VAL A 82 -4.25 6.62 -2.37
C VAL A 82 -2.90 6.10 -1.89
N LEU A 83 -2.27 5.21 -2.62
CA LEU A 83 -1.08 4.51 -2.13
C LEU A 83 0.23 5.32 -2.28
N PHE A 84 0.31 6.23 -3.26
CA PHE A 84 1.55 6.92 -3.61
C PHE A 84 1.45 8.44 -3.73
N ASP A 85 0.26 8.98 -4.05
CA ASP A 85 0.11 10.42 -4.32
C ASP A 85 0.10 11.24 -3.03
N THR A 86 1.21 11.95 -2.80
CA THR A 86 1.38 12.81 -1.61
C THR A 86 0.53 14.08 -1.65
N THR A 87 -0.15 14.35 -2.75
CA THR A 87 -1.02 15.52 -2.90
C THR A 87 -2.49 15.21 -2.69
N TYR A 88 -2.89 13.94 -2.84
CA TYR A 88 -4.28 13.51 -2.77
C TYR A 88 -4.79 13.46 -1.33
N ASN A 89 -5.90 14.14 -1.08
CA ASN A 89 -6.64 14.02 0.17
C ASN A 89 -7.66 12.90 0.03
N TYR A 90 -7.42 11.80 0.73
CA TYR A 90 -8.29 10.63 0.72
C TYR A 90 -9.30 10.71 1.87
N PRO A 91 -10.62 10.77 1.61
CA PRO A 91 -11.62 10.91 2.68
C PRO A 91 -11.62 9.75 3.67
N GLY A 92 -11.31 8.53 3.19
CA GLY A 92 -11.23 7.32 3.99
C GLY A 92 -9.88 7.07 4.67
N ALA A 93 -8.98 8.05 4.72
CA ALA A 93 -7.64 7.91 5.30
C ALA A 93 -7.65 7.70 6.81
N ASN A 94 -8.10 6.55 7.28
CA ASN A 94 -8.18 6.22 8.70
C ASN A 94 -6.93 5.48 9.22
N GLY A 95 -6.24 4.76 8.37
CA GLY A 95 -5.07 3.95 8.74
C GLY A 95 -3.87 4.75 9.24
N ILE A 96 -3.83 6.06 9.02
CA ILE A 96 -2.74 6.96 9.41
C ILE A 96 -3.16 8.04 10.41
N LYS A 97 -4.40 8.01 10.92
CA LYS A 97 -4.86 9.02 11.89
C LYS A 97 -4.00 9.11 13.15
N PHE A 98 -3.31 8.04 13.50
CA PHE A 98 -2.38 8.00 14.65
C PHE A 98 -0.91 8.20 14.29
N ILE A 99 -0.56 8.53 13.05
CA ILE A 99 0.86 8.57 12.62
C ILE A 99 1.70 9.58 13.42
N ASN A 100 1.08 10.62 13.95
CA ASN A 100 1.72 11.64 14.79
C ASN A 100 1.64 11.33 16.30
N GLY A 101 1.17 10.15 16.69
CA GLY A 101 1.10 9.72 18.07
C GLY A 101 -0.19 10.05 18.82
N TYR A 102 -1.17 10.61 18.13
CA TYR A 102 -2.52 10.90 18.62
C TYR A 102 -3.49 10.89 17.44
N TRP A 103 -4.79 10.77 17.72
CA TRP A 103 -5.80 10.86 16.67
C TRP A 103 -5.85 12.27 16.07
N ASP A 104 -5.66 12.37 14.75
CA ASP A 104 -5.67 13.62 14.01
C ASP A 104 -6.54 13.49 12.74
N ASP A 105 -7.70 14.13 12.76
CA ASP A 105 -8.65 14.13 11.63
C ASP A 105 -8.12 14.82 10.37
N ASN A 106 -7.05 15.61 10.48
CA ASN A 106 -6.41 16.26 9.33
C ASN A 106 -5.44 15.34 8.59
N GLN A 107 -5.18 14.14 9.09
CA GLN A 107 -4.37 13.13 8.41
C GLN A 107 -5.19 12.46 7.30
N THR A 108 -5.32 13.15 6.18
CA THR A 108 -6.09 12.71 5.00
C THR A 108 -5.21 12.33 3.80
N LYS A 109 -3.90 12.50 3.90
CA LYS A 109 -2.94 12.11 2.86
C LYS A 109 -2.32 10.77 3.21
N GLU A 110 -2.88 9.73 2.64
CA GLU A 110 -2.53 8.33 2.95
C GLU A 110 -1.11 7.99 2.50
N TYR A 111 -0.87 8.02 1.20
CA TYR A 111 0.36 7.62 0.50
C TYR A 111 1.18 6.54 1.24
N ILE A 112 0.49 5.47 1.68
CA ILE A 112 1.08 4.46 2.58
C ILE A 112 2.29 3.74 1.97
N PHE A 113 2.28 3.38 0.70
CA PHE A 113 3.43 2.73 0.07
C PHE A 113 4.63 3.68 -0.05
N LYS A 114 4.37 4.97 -0.29
CA LYS A 114 5.44 5.98 -0.25
C LYS A 114 6.03 6.09 1.16
N ARG A 115 5.19 6.07 2.21
CA ARG A 115 5.64 6.09 3.61
C ARG A 115 6.47 4.84 3.94
N ILE A 116 6.00 3.67 3.51
CA ILE A 116 6.73 2.40 3.70
C ILE A 116 8.11 2.47 3.02
N ASN A 117 8.19 2.96 1.80
CA ASN A 117 9.46 3.15 1.10
C ASN A 117 10.41 4.12 1.83
N ASP A 118 9.87 5.19 2.39
CA ASP A 118 10.65 6.13 3.20
C ASP A 118 11.19 5.47 4.47
N TRP A 119 10.38 4.68 5.18
CA TRP A 119 10.81 3.92 6.35
C TRP A 119 11.79 2.80 5.99
N LEU A 120 11.59 2.07 4.89
CA LEU A 120 12.54 1.08 4.40
C LEU A 120 13.90 1.75 4.11
N THR A 121 13.90 2.87 3.41
CA THR A 121 15.11 3.66 3.15
C THR A 121 15.77 4.13 4.44
N GLN A 122 15.00 4.62 5.39
CA GLN A 122 15.50 5.12 6.69
C GLN A 122 16.18 4.02 7.50
N TYR A 123 15.59 2.83 7.58
CA TYR A 123 16.06 1.79 8.50
C TYR A 123 17.00 0.78 7.84
N PHE A 124 16.78 0.43 6.59
CA PHE A 124 17.62 -0.52 5.85
C PHE A 124 18.72 0.14 5.03
N GLY A 125 18.52 1.40 4.63
CA GLY A 125 19.39 2.13 3.71
C GLY A 125 18.82 2.19 2.29
N LYS A 126 19.42 3.01 1.44
CA LYS A 126 18.93 3.32 0.09
C LYS A 126 18.78 2.08 -0.80
N ASP A 127 19.74 1.16 -0.71
CA ASP A 127 19.83 -0.04 -1.55
C ASP A 127 19.26 -1.28 -0.82
N HIS A 128 18.14 -1.11 -0.11
CA HIS A 128 17.57 -2.17 0.73
C HIS A 128 17.06 -3.39 -0.06
N GLY A 129 16.66 -3.20 -1.30
CA GLY A 129 16.18 -4.27 -2.17
C GLY A 129 14.89 -4.96 -1.68
N VAL A 130 14.18 -4.38 -0.72
CA VAL A 130 12.84 -4.83 -0.31
C VAL A 130 11.85 -4.21 -1.27
N THR A 131 11.02 -5.05 -1.89
CA THR A 131 9.97 -4.61 -2.82
C THR A 131 8.63 -4.43 -2.10
N LEU A 132 7.62 -3.93 -2.81
CA LEU A 132 6.27 -3.76 -2.27
C LEU A 132 5.34 -4.81 -2.83
N GLY A 133 4.36 -5.22 -2.03
CA GLY A 133 3.30 -6.12 -2.41
C GLY A 133 1.97 -5.78 -1.77
N MET A 134 0.89 -6.22 -2.41
CA MET A 134 -0.47 -6.19 -1.86
C MET A 134 -1.14 -7.53 -2.14
N SER A 135 -1.19 -8.38 -1.11
CA SER A 135 -1.72 -9.74 -1.24
C SER A 135 -3.24 -9.83 -1.12
N GLU A 136 -3.90 -8.79 -0.61
CA GLU A 136 -5.36 -8.71 -0.60
C GLU A 136 -5.87 -7.28 -0.79
N THR A 137 -6.90 -7.17 -1.63
CA THR A 137 -7.72 -5.97 -1.82
C THR A 137 -9.03 -6.32 -2.51
N SER A 138 -10.02 -5.45 -2.43
CA SER A 138 -11.25 -5.54 -3.23
C SER A 138 -11.61 -4.15 -3.75
N LEU A 139 -11.41 -3.94 -5.05
CA LEU A 139 -11.58 -2.65 -5.73
C LEU A 139 -12.69 -2.79 -6.78
N LYS A 140 -13.91 -3.05 -6.34
CA LYS A 140 -15.02 -3.33 -7.25
C LYS A 140 -16.15 -2.30 -7.18
N ASP A 141 -16.89 -2.24 -8.25
CA ASP A 141 -18.18 -1.57 -8.39
C ASP A 141 -19.24 -2.56 -8.88
N ASP A 142 -20.51 -2.21 -8.75
CA ASP A 142 -21.62 -2.99 -9.33
C ASP A 142 -21.61 -2.91 -10.86
N ASP A 143 -21.01 -1.85 -11.44
CA ASP A 143 -20.78 -1.73 -12.88
C ASP A 143 -19.42 -2.30 -13.26
N ALA A 144 -19.43 -3.30 -14.16
CA ALA A 144 -18.23 -3.96 -14.64
C ALA A 144 -17.27 -3.02 -15.39
N MET A 145 -17.78 -1.98 -16.07
CA MET A 145 -16.94 -1.00 -16.75
C MET A 145 -16.22 -0.10 -15.74
N VAL A 146 -16.91 0.32 -14.69
CA VAL A 146 -16.31 1.08 -13.58
C VAL A 146 -15.24 0.25 -12.90
N THR A 147 -15.52 -1.02 -12.59
CA THR A 147 -14.53 -1.98 -12.05
C THR A 147 -13.30 -2.08 -12.96
N ALA A 148 -13.50 -2.20 -14.28
CA ALA A 148 -12.39 -2.27 -15.23
C ALA A 148 -11.52 -1.01 -15.21
N LEU A 149 -12.12 0.17 -15.17
CA LEU A 149 -11.40 1.45 -15.12
C LEU A 149 -10.61 1.60 -13.81
N ILE A 150 -11.21 1.25 -12.68
CA ILE A 150 -10.54 1.25 -11.37
C ILE A 150 -9.30 0.35 -11.43
N TYR A 151 -9.44 -0.91 -11.86
CA TYR A 151 -8.32 -1.85 -11.94
C TYR A 151 -7.26 -1.43 -12.95
N ALA A 152 -7.64 -0.86 -14.09
CA ALA A 152 -6.67 -0.37 -15.08
C ALA A 152 -5.80 0.75 -14.49
N SER A 153 -6.41 1.75 -13.85
CA SER A 153 -5.69 2.86 -13.21
C SER A 153 -4.82 2.36 -12.05
N PHE A 154 -5.35 1.44 -11.26
CA PHE A 154 -4.64 0.88 -10.10
C PHE A 154 -3.42 0.05 -10.52
N LEU A 155 -3.56 -0.86 -11.49
CA LEU A 155 -2.45 -1.63 -12.04
C LEU A 155 -1.40 -0.74 -12.71
N GLY A 156 -1.81 0.30 -13.43
CA GLY A 156 -0.91 1.31 -13.95
C GLY A 156 -0.06 1.96 -12.86
N THR A 157 -0.70 2.41 -11.79
CA THR A 157 0.00 3.00 -10.64
C THR A 157 0.95 2.01 -9.96
N MET A 158 0.54 0.74 -9.82
CA MET A 158 1.39 -0.31 -9.25
C MET A 158 2.66 -0.53 -10.08
N ILE A 159 2.51 -0.61 -11.40
CA ILE A 159 3.65 -0.78 -12.33
C ILE A 159 4.57 0.45 -12.30
N ASP A 160 4.00 1.64 -12.25
CA ASP A 160 4.75 2.89 -12.20
C ASP A 160 5.62 3.05 -10.95
N ASN A 161 5.26 2.34 -9.89
CA ASN A 161 5.93 2.40 -8.60
C ASN A 161 6.61 1.08 -8.20
N ASP A 162 6.91 0.22 -9.18
CA ASP A 162 7.65 -1.03 -8.99
C ASP A 162 7.06 -1.95 -7.92
N VAL A 163 5.73 -2.00 -7.79
CA VAL A 163 5.05 -2.97 -6.94
C VAL A 163 5.19 -4.36 -7.57
N GLU A 164 5.87 -5.26 -6.89
CA GLU A 164 6.21 -6.59 -7.42
C GLU A 164 5.02 -7.54 -7.45
N PHE A 165 4.11 -7.40 -6.49
CA PHE A 165 3.08 -8.38 -6.25
C PHE A 165 1.74 -7.72 -5.95
N PHE A 166 0.69 -8.18 -6.65
CA PHE A 166 -0.68 -7.72 -6.45
C PHE A 166 -1.66 -8.87 -6.68
N THR A 167 -2.48 -9.19 -5.67
CA THR A 167 -3.55 -10.20 -5.78
C THR A 167 -4.84 -9.68 -5.19
N PRO A 168 -5.89 -9.53 -6.00
CA PRO A 168 -7.22 -9.21 -5.49
C PRO A 168 -7.81 -10.39 -4.74
N TRP A 169 -8.65 -10.12 -3.74
CA TRP A 169 -9.34 -11.15 -2.95
C TRP A 169 -10.37 -11.93 -3.78
N THR A 170 -11.08 -11.26 -4.67
CA THR A 170 -12.09 -11.86 -5.54
C THR A 170 -11.83 -11.49 -6.99
N TRP A 171 -12.42 -12.27 -7.91
CA TRP A 171 -12.46 -12.00 -9.33
C TRP A 171 -13.86 -11.57 -9.72
N ASP A 172 -14.01 -10.30 -10.06
CA ASP A 172 -15.28 -9.68 -10.42
C ASP A 172 -15.33 -9.32 -11.92
N PRO A 173 -16.52 -9.20 -12.54
CA PRO A 173 -16.66 -8.72 -13.91
C PRO A 173 -15.94 -7.39 -14.14
N GLY A 174 -15.25 -7.26 -15.26
CA GLY A 174 -14.39 -6.12 -15.60
C GLY A 174 -12.92 -6.32 -15.25
N MET A 175 -12.60 -7.12 -14.24
CA MET A 175 -11.21 -7.41 -13.86
C MET A 175 -10.50 -8.32 -14.86
N TYR A 176 -11.21 -9.31 -15.41
CA TYR A 176 -10.63 -10.30 -16.34
C TYR A 176 -10.06 -9.65 -17.58
N GLU A 177 -10.78 -8.73 -18.16
CA GLU A 177 -10.38 -8.01 -19.38
C GLU A 177 -9.14 -7.18 -19.12
N VAL A 178 -9.09 -6.49 -17.99
CA VAL A 178 -7.95 -5.66 -17.59
C VAL A 178 -6.74 -6.55 -17.26
N ALA A 179 -6.91 -7.59 -16.45
CA ALA A 179 -5.83 -8.52 -16.13
C ALA A 179 -5.27 -9.19 -17.41
N HIS A 180 -6.15 -9.56 -18.35
CA HIS A 180 -5.75 -10.11 -19.65
C HIS A 180 -4.97 -9.08 -20.47
N LEU A 181 -5.44 -7.83 -20.54
CA LEU A 181 -4.75 -6.74 -21.23
C LEU A 181 -3.33 -6.53 -20.68
N PHE A 182 -3.19 -6.38 -19.39
CA PHE A 182 -1.90 -6.12 -18.77
C PHE A 182 -0.95 -7.34 -18.84
N SER A 183 -1.45 -8.56 -18.65
CA SER A 183 -0.60 -9.77 -18.65
C SER A 183 -0.18 -10.22 -20.04
N ARG A 184 -1.00 -10.00 -21.08
CA ARG A 184 -0.74 -10.52 -22.45
C ARG A 184 -0.20 -9.46 -23.38
N TYR A 185 -0.60 -8.21 -23.22
CA TYR A 185 -0.29 -7.13 -24.15
C TYR A 185 0.61 -6.05 -23.53
N GLY A 186 0.79 -6.05 -22.22
CA GLY A 186 1.78 -5.23 -21.54
C GLY A 186 3.18 -5.49 -22.10
N LYS A 187 3.95 -4.43 -22.33
CA LYS A 187 5.33 -4.49 -22.83
C LYS A 187 6.30 -4.12 -21.73
N SER A 188 7.57 -4.44 -21.94
CA SER A 188 8.66 -4.16 -21.01
C SER A 188 9.03 -2.67 -20.90
N PHE A 189 8.49 -1.83 -21.79
CA PHE A 189 8.75 -0.40 -21.82
C PHE A 189 7.48 0.38 -21.58
N ARG A 190 7.56 1.32 -20.66
CA ARG A 190 6.52 2.33 -20.43
C ARG A 190 6.76 3.50 -21.38
N ILE A 191 5.68 4.01 -21.96
CA ILE A 191 5.66 5.27 -22.68
C ILE A 191 4.93 6.28 -21.79
N GLU A 192 5.59 7.37 -21.46
CA GLU A 192 4.93 8.49 -20.80
C GLU A 192 3.88 9.07 -21.74
N SER A 193 2.67 9.22 -21.25
CA SER A 193 1.56 9.85 -21.98
C SER A 193 0.92 10.92 -21.11
N ILE A 194 0.66 12.07 -21.70
CA ILE A 194 0.00 13.19 -21.04
C ILE A 194 -1.29 13.44 -21.79
N SER A 195 -2.41 13.42 -21.07
CA SER A 195 -3.69 13.88 -21.62
C SER A 195 -3.78 15.40 -21.52
N THR A 196 -4.26 16.05 -22.58
CA THR A 196 -4.60 17.47 -22.56
C THR A 196 -6.03 17.71 -22.09
N ASN A 197 -6.75 16.65 -21.74
CA ASN A 197 -8.12 16.71 -21.27
C ASN A 197 -8.14 16.38 -19.76
N ASP A 198 -8.24 17.44 -18.94
CA ASP A 198 -8.30 17.33 -17.48
C ASP A 198 -9.63 16.78 -16.94
N SER A 199 -10.55 16.40 -17.83
CA SER A 199 -11.88 15.86 -17.50
C SER A 199 -11.95 14.32 -17.63
N LEU A 200 -10.83 13.66 -17.81
CA LEU A 200 -10.74 12.19 -17.87
C LEU A 200 -10.14 11.63 -16.60
#